data_fe59fdfd53f43216ee837d53f5badcf3
#
_entry.id   fe59fdfd53f43216ee837d53f5badcf3
#
_cell.length_a   1.000
_cell.length_b   1.000
_cell.length_c   1.000
_cell.angle_alpha   90.00
_cell.angle_beta   90.00
_cell.angle_gamma   90.00
#
_symmetry.space_group_name_H-M   'P 1'
#
loop_
_entity.id
_entity.type
_entity.pdbx_description
1 polymer ?
#
loop_
_entity_poly.entity_id
_entity_poly.type
_entity_poly.pdbx_seq_one_letter_code
_entity_poly.pdbx_strand_id
1 'polypeptide(L)'
;MILKIKNKKVGFFNSFTLGLKFDAIGSSFSFTFYFDPENDLHRDLIHVGHFHHCTVEHNGEVLVTGYLVNQTAIDKSVKQLVSISGYSYGGNLEDSKIPSSIYPLQSDGLSLKEIATKLLSPFGLKFQVDPSVQNKMNQVYSTVTAEPTQSVASYLQELASQKGIIVSHLSNGDIYFTKAKTKQKPIIDFGTGIPGTDYNLTFPGQGLHSHITVMKQADEDGGNAGQSTIKNPFVIGIYRPDIKIQSAGTDIDTVTAARVALSDELKNIKLTIVTDRWEDINGKVLKPNQIIAVQNRDILIPHKMNWFIESIDLEGNTNKYVSTLHCVLPEVYNLENPVNYFEEHL
;
A
#
# COMPACT_ATOMS: atom_id res chain seq x y z
N MET A 1 -1.98 21.37 6.57
CA MET A 1 -2.99 20.36 6.16
C MET A 1 -4.38 21.02 6.13
N ILE A 2 -5.20 20.71 5.14
CA ILE A 2 -6.56 21.25 4.98
C ILE A 2 -7.51 20.09 4.73
N LEU A 3 -8.60 20.00 5.50
CA LEU A 3 -9.70 19.08 5.23
C LEU A 3 -10.86 19.89 4.63
N LYS A 4 -11.41 19.41 3.53
CA LYS A 4 -12.65 19.92 2.95
C LYS A 4 -13.73 18.85 2.95
N ILE A 5 -14.91 19.15 3.44
CA ILE A 5 -16.10 18.30 3.42
C ILE A 5 -17.17 19.04 2.61
N LYS A 6 -17.79 18.37 1.61
CA LYS A 6 -18.71 19.05 0.66
C LYS A 6 -18.10 20.32 0.03
N ASN A 7 -16.81 20.32 -0.27
CA ASN A 7 -16.02 21.47 -0.75
C ASN A 7 -15.93 22.67 0.24
N LYS A 8 -16.44 22.53 1.45
CA LYS A 8 -16.28 23.54 2.51
C LYS A 8 -15.07 23.21 3.35
N LYS A 9 -14.19 24.18 3.57
CA LYS A 9 -13.01 24.02 4.41
C LYS A 9 -13.44 23.84 5.87
N VAL A 10 -13.04 22.73 6.48
CA VAL A 10 -13.14 22.54 7.92
C VAL A 10 -12.03 23.35 8.58
N GLY A 11 -12.40 24.14 9.58
CA GLY A 11 -11.50 25.07 10.24
C GLY A 11 -10.37 24.40 11.02
N PHE A 12 -10.06 24.95 12.17
CA PHE A 12 -8.95 24.50 13.00
C PHE A 12 -9.18 23.10 13.56
N PHE A 13 -8.17 22.22 13.41
CA PHE A 13 -8.15 20.91 14.04
C PHE A 13 -7.01 20.82 15.05
N ASN A 14 -7.23 20.04 16.11
CA ASN A 14 -6.25 19.81 17.17
C ASN A 14 -5.17 18.82 16.74
N SER A 15 -5.58 17.81 16.01
CA SER A 15 -4.68 16.79 15.48
C SER A 15 -5.26 16.15 14.22
N PHE A 16 -4.38 15.57 13.42
CA PHE A 16 -4.75 14.74 12.29
C PHE A 16 -3.74 13.62 12.11
N THR A 17 -4.20 12.56 11.46
CA THR A 17 -3.38 11.49 10.90
C THR A 17 -3.80 11.22 9.47
N LEU A 18 -2.85 10.91 8.60
CA LEU A 18 -3.08 10.58 7.21
C LEU A 18 -2.15 9.43 6.83
N GLY A 19 -2.70 8.25 6.58
CA GLY A 19 -1.96 7.07 6.16
C GLY A 19 -2.04 6.88 4.65
N LEU A 20 -0.96 7.18 3.94
CA LEU A 20 -0.81 6.96 2.50
C LEU A 20 -0.16 5.60 2.26
N LYS A 21 -0.76 4.75 1.41
CA LYS A 21 -0.25 3.40 1.11
C LYS A 21 -0.17 3.16 -0.39
N PHE A 22 0.85 2.41 -0.83
CA PHE A 22 1.06 2.08 -2.23
C PHE A 22 0.29 0.83 -2.67
N ASP A 23 0.43 -0.28 -1.93
CA ASP A 23 -0.16 -1.57 -2.26
C ASP A 23 -1.54 -1.79 -1.63
N ALA A 24 -2.28 -0.70 -1.43
CA ALA A 24 -3.63 -0.69 -0.91
C ALA A 24 -4.57 0.05 -1.85
N ILE A 25 -5.80 -0.43 -1.95
CA ILE A 25 -6.83 0.18 -2.79
C ILE A 25 -7.34 1.51 -2.21
N GLY A 26 -7.01 1.81 -0.95
CA GLY A 26 -7.39 3.04 -0.29
C GLY A 26 -6.39 3.51 0.76
N SER A 27 -6.36 4.81 1.00
CA SER A 27 -5.63 5.50 2.08
C SER A 27 -6.61 6.03 3.11
N SER A 28 -6.18 6.08 4.36
CA SER A 28 -7.03 6.50 5.50
C SER A 28 -6.62 7.87 6.02
N PHE A 29 -7.57 8.55 6.65
CA PHE A 29 -7.31 9.79 7.38
C PHE A 29 -8.16 9.90 8.63
N SER A 30 -7.69 10.68 9.60
CA SER A 30 -8.46 11.06 10.80
C SER A 30 -8.14 12.50 11.19
N PHE A 31 -9.16 13.21 11.67
CA PHE A 31 -9.04 14.57 12.17
C PHE A 31 -9.80 14.71 13.48
N THR A 32 -9.18 15.37 14.46
CA THR A 32 -9.84 15.70 15.73
C THR A 32 -9.89 17.22 15.87
N PHE A 33 -11.05 17.77 16.14
CA PHE A 33 -11.24 19.21 16.29
C PHE A 33 -12.29 19.55 17.34
N TYR A 34 -12.32 20.82 17.71
CA TYR A 34 -13.33 21.36 18.61
C TYR A 34 -14.67 21.44 17.88
N PHE A 35 -15.68 20.82 18.46
CA PHE A 35 -17.04 20.83 17.94
C PHE A 35 -17.89 21.85 18.69
N ASP A 36 -18.48 22.76 17.96
CA ASP A 36 -19.47 23.72 18.48
C ASP A 36 -20.87 23.30 18.00
N PRO A 37 -21.74 22.80 18.89
CA PRO A 37 -23.10 22.38 18.52
C PRO A 37 -24.00 23.50 18.06
N GLU A 38 -23.70 24.77 18.42
CA GLU A 38 -24.45 25.96 17.98
C GLU A 38 -24.02 26.45 16.59
N ASN A 39 -22.90 25.95 16.08
CA ASN A 39 -22.42 26.29 14.75
C ASN A 39 -23.10 25.46 13.67
N ASP A 40 -23.93 26.08 12.84
CA ASP A 40 -24.66 25.43 11.74
C ASP A 40 -23.74 24.68 10.76
N LEU A 41 -22.57 25.26 10.50
CA LEU A 41 -21.59 24.61 9.61
C LEU A 41 -21.07 23.28 10.20
N HIS A 42 -20.78 23.27 11.51
CA HIS A 42 -20.32 22.04 12.17
C HIS A 42 -21.42 20.97 12.14
N ARG A 43 -22.67 21.33 12.40
CA ARG A 43 -23.81 20.40 12.33
C ARG A 43 -24.04 19.85 10.92
N ASP A 44 -23.95 20.68 9.88
CA ASP A 44 -24.14 20.25 8.49
C ASP A 44 -23.02 19.34 7.99
N LEU A 45 -21.78 19.61 8.37
CA LEU A 45 -20.61 18.85 7.91
C LEU A 45 -20.40 17.53 8.68
N ILE A 46 -20.88 17.47 9.95
CA ILE A 46 -20.62 16.33 10.86
C ILE A 46 -21.94 15.67 11.26
N HIS A 47 -22.81 15.48 10.28
CA HIS A 47 -24.08 14.80 10.51
C HIS A 47 -23.88 13.30 10.56
N VAL A 48 -24.28 12.67 11.67
CA VAL A 48 -24.15 11.20 11.87
C VAL A 48 -24.91 10.43 10.79
N GLY A 49 -24.27 9.42 10.23
CA GLY A 49 -24.85 8.58 9.17
C GLY A 49 -24.75 9.18 7.75
N HIS A 50 -24.16 10.36 7.61
CA HIS A 50 -23.89 10.97 6.30
C HIS A 50 -22.44 10.76 5.91
N PHE A 51 -22.21 9.95 4.86
CA PHE A 51 -20.89 9.67 4.31
C PHE A 51 -20.50 10.74 3.28
N HIS A 52 -20.13 11.91 3.76
CA HIS A 52 -19.83 13.03 2.89
C HIS A 52 -18.53 12.85 2.13
N HIS A 53 -18.52 13.33 0.86
CA HIS A 53 -17.28 13.49 0.10
C HIS A 53 -16.34 14.47 0.79
N CYS A 54 -15.06 14.12 0.84
CA CYS A 54 -14.04 14.97 1.43
C CYS A 54 -12.72 14.88 0.65
N THR A 55 -11.91 15.91 0.81
CA THR A 55 -10.53 15.97 0.31
C THR A 55 -9.60 16.43 1.42
N VAL A 56 -8.41 15.82 1.44
CA VAL A 56 -7.30 16.21 2.30
C VAL A 56 -6.23 16.83 1.42
N GLU A 57 -5.83 18.06 1.73
CA GLU A 57 -4.87 18.83 0.94
C GLU A 57 -3.71 19.35 1.81
N HIS A 58 -2.53 19.45 1.22
CA HIS A 58 -1.37 20.13 1.79
C HIS A 58 -0.72 21.01 0.74
N ASN A 59 -0.45 22.27 1.08
CA ASN A 59 0.17 23.26 0.17
C ASN A 59 -0.46 23.34 -1.24
N GLY A 60 -1.79 23.17 -1.32
CA GLY A 60 -2.53 23.18 -2.59
C GLY A 60 -2.51 21.85 -3.35
N GLU A 61 -1.79 20.86 -2.86
CA GLU A 61 -1.78 19.50 -3.42
C GLU A 61 -2.81 18.62 -2.73
N VAL A 62 -3.70 17.97 -3.51
CA VAL A 62 -4.65 16.97 -2.98
C VAL A 62 -3.88 15.69 -2.69
N LEU A 63 -3.98 15.20 -1.46
CA LEU A 63 -3.36 13.94 -1.01
C LEU A 63 -4.35 12.78 -1.01
N VAL A 64 -5.59 13.02 -0.55
CA VAL A 64 -6.66 12.02 -0.52
C VAL A 64 -7.98 12.65 -0.93
N THR A 65 -8.75 11.93 -1.73
CA THR A 65 -10.16 12.19 -2.04
C THR A 65 -10.97 10.95 -1.69
N GLY A 66 -12.02 11.12 -0.88
CA GLY A 66 -12.76 9.96 -0.39
C GLY A 66 -14.03 10.31 0.37
N TYR A 67 -14.38 9.45 1.33
CA TYR A 67 -15.57 9.57 2.17
C TYR A 67 -15.20 9.74 3.64
N LEU A 68 -15.96 10.58 4.31
CA LEU A 68 -16.05 10.57 5.77
C LEU A 68 -16.88 9.34 6.17
N VAL A 69 -16.35 8.50 7.06
CA VAL A 69 -17.00 7.24 7.42
C VAL A 69 -17.34 7.18 8.90
N ASN A 70 -16.36 7.44 9.76
CA ASN A 70 -16.56 7.36 11.20
C ASN A 70 -16.61 8.74 11.84
N GLN A 71 -17.41 8.84 12.90
CA GLN A 71 -17.57 10.02 13.70
C GLN A 71 -17.64 9.61 15.17
N THR A 72 -16.79 10.20 15.99
CA THR A 72 -16.78 9.96 17.45
C THR A 72 -16.87 11.32 18.14
N ALA A 73 -17.98 11.55 18.83
CA ALA A 73 -18.17 12.72 19.66
C ALA A 73 -17.74 12.42 21.10
N ILE A 74 -16.92 13.28 21.68
CA ILE A 74 -16.41 13.15 23.04
C ILE A 74 -16.78 14.41 23.81
N ASP A 75 -17.67 14.26 24.77
CA ASP A 75 -18.01 15.31 25.72
C ASP A 75 -17.16 15.16 26.99
N LYS A 76 -16.31 16.15 27.24
CA LYS A 76 -15.52 16.26 28.46
C LYS A 76 -15.86 17.59 29.13
N SER A 77 -15.79 17.62 30.45
CA SER A 77 -16.18 18.78 31.28
C SER A 77 -15.53 20.12 30.88
N VAL A 78 -14.51 20.10 30.05
CA VAL A 78 -13.77 21.33 29.62
C VAL A 78 -13.80 21.55 28.11
N LYS A 79 -14.00 20.51 27.29
CA LYS A 79 -13.93 20.59 25.80
C LYS A 79 -14.81 19.55 25.14
N GLN A 80 -15.63 19.98 24.20
CA GLN A 80 -16.34 19.12 23.28
C GLN A 80 -15.44 18.86 22.06
N LEU A 81 -15.09 17.61 21.82
CA LEU A 81 -14.24 17.19 20.71
C LEU A 81 -15.01 16.23 19.82
N VAL A 82 -14.79 16.37 18.51
CA VAL A 82 -15.21 15.38 17.53
C VAL A 82 -13.98 14.86 16.81
N SER A 83 -13.87 13.54 16.76
CA SER A 83 -12.93 12.84 15.88
C SER A 83 -13.69 12.29 14.69
N ILE A 84 -13.24 12.63 13.50
CA ILE A 84 -13.78 12.11 12.24
C ILE A 84 -12.70 11.35 11.51
N SER A 85 -13.07 10.26 10.88
CA SER A 85 -12.14 9.50 10.05
C SER A 85 -12.83 8.96 8.79
N GLY A 86 -12.00 8.65 7.81
CA GLY A 86 -12.46 8.12 6.54
C GLY A 86 -11.33 7.54 5.73
N TYR A 87 -11.64 7.25 4.50
CA TYR A 87 -10.71 6.67 3.54
C TYR A 87 -10.96 7.21 2.13
N SER A 88 -9.97 7.00 1.23
CA SER A 88 -10.16 7.26 -0.19
C SER A 88 -11.27 6.37 -0.77
N TYR A 89 -11.85 6.76 -1.91
CA TYR A 89 -13.01 6.04 -2.46
C TYR A 89 -12.81 4.53 -2.60
N GLY A 90 -11.58 4.09 -2.86
CA GLY A 90 -11.25 2.67 -2.95
C GLY A 90 -11.47 1.90 -1.65
N GLY A 91 -11.38 2.53 -0.48
CA GLY A 91 -11.64 1.88 0.82
C GLY A 91 -13.06 1.33 0.93
N ASN A 92 -14.03 1.96 0.26
CA ASN A 92 -15.40 1.42 0.21
C ASN A 92 -15.48 0.03 -0.45
N LEU A 93 -14.54 -0.31 -1.32
CA LEU A 93 -14.50 -1.62 -1.97
C LEU A 93 -13.97 -2.73 -1.05
N GLU A 94 -13.21 -2.37 0.00
CA GLU A 94 -12.79 -3.31 1.04
C GLU A 94 -13.96 -3.72 1.93
N ASP A 95 -14.80 -2.75 2.27
CA ASP A 95 -15.98 -2.93 3.13
C ASP A 95 -17.18 -3.54 2.37
N SER A 96 -17.16 -3.48 1.03
CA SER A 96 -18.29 -3.89 0.19
C SER A 96 -18.07 -5.28 -0.42
N LYS A 97 -19.10 -6.12 -0.35
CA LYS A 97 -19.18 -7.36 -1.10
C LYS A 97 -19.60 -7.08 -2.55
N ILE A 98 -19.34 -8.02 -3.43
CA ILE A 98 -19.73 -7.90 -4.81
C ILE A 98 -21.27 -7.84 -4.90
N PRO A 99 -21.86 -6.81 -5.54
CA PRO A 99 -23.30 -6.65 -5.61
C PRO A 99 -23.98 -7.80 -6.34
N SER A 100 -25.12 -8.27 -5.85
CA SER A 100 -25.91 -9.36 -6.45
C SER A 100 -26.34 -9.07 -7.90
N SER A 101 -26.45 -7.79 -8.27
CA SER A 101 -26.77 -7.36 -9.63
C SER A 101 -25.71 -7.71 -10.68
N ILE A 102 -24.48 -8.09 -10.24
CA ILE A 102 -23.37 -8.46 -11.13
C ILE A 102 -23.28 -9.98 -11.32
N TYR A 103 -24.03 -10.75 -10.54
CA TYR A 103 -24.02 -12.21 -10.68
C TYR A 103 -24.64 -12.68 -12.02
N PRO A 104 -24.19 -13.82 -12.59
CA PRO A 104 -23.15 -14.71 -12.08
C PRO A 104 -21.76 -14.11 -12.19
N LEU A 105 -20.89 -14.44 -11.21
CA LEU A 105 -19.52 -13.92 -11.10
C LEU A 105 -18.49 -14.73 -11.92
N GLN A 106 -18.95 -15.51 -12.87
CA GLN A 106 -18.07 -16.12 -13.86
C GLN A 106 -17.53 -15.03 -14.79
N SER A 107 -16.23 -14.91 -14.83
CA SER A 107 -15.52 -13.91 -15.65
C SER A 107 -14.64 -14.57 -16.70
N ASP A 108 -15.02 -15.79 -17.13
CA ASP A 108 -14.29 -16.57 -18.12
C ASP A 108 -14.17 -15.82 -19.45
N GLY A 109 -12.97 -15.77 -19.98
CA GLY A 109 -12.69 -15.06 -21.22
C GLY A 109 -12.70 -13.53 -21.11
N LEU A 110 -12.88 -12.96 -19.90
CA LEU A 110 -12.78 -11.52 -19.68
C LEU A 110 -11.34 -11.12 -19.28
N SER A 111 -10.96 -9.92 -19.68
CA SER A 111 -9.73 -9.27 -19.26
C SER A 111 -9.89 -8.60 -17.88
N LEU A 112 -8.78 -8.35 -17.18
CA LEU A 112 -8.82 -7.60 -15.92
C LEU A 112 -9.49 -6.22 -16.10
N LYS A 113 -9.28 -5.59 -17.26
CA LYS A 113 -9.89 -4.30 -17.57
C LYS A 113 -11.43 -4.39 -17.64
N GLU A 114 -11.97 -5.42 -18.28
CA GLU A 114 -13.42 -5.64 -18.38
C GLU A 114 -14.02 -6.01 -17.02
N ILE A 115 -13.35 -6.86 -16.27
CA ILE A 115 -13.76 -7.23 -14.92
C ILE A 115 -13.77 -6.00 -13.99
N ALA A 116 -12.70 -5.19 -14.00
CA ALA A 116 -12.63 -3.97 -13.21
C ALA A 116 -13.76 -2.99 -13.61
N THR A 117 -14.04 -2.81 -14.90
CA THR A 117 -15.15 -1.97 -15.36
C THR A 117 -16.48 -2.45 -14.80
N LYS A 118 -16.73 -3.77 -14.87
CA LYS A 118 -17.97 -4.38 -14.37
C LYS A 118 -18.13 -4.22 -12.85
N LEU A 119 -17.04 -4.43 -12.09
CA LEU A 119 -17.06 -4.39 -10.64
C LEU A 119 -17.12 -2.97 -10.05
N LEU A 120 -16.48 -1.98 -10.70
CA LEU A 120 -16.41 -0.61 -10.20
C LEU A 120 -17.64 0.25 -10.59
N SER A 121 -18.32 -0.11 -11.67
CA SER A 121 -19.47 0.62 -12.20
C SER A 121 -20.60 0.85 -11.18
N PRO A 122 -21.05 -0.14 -10.39
CA PRO A 122 -22.09 0.07 -9.38
C PRO A 122 -21.73 1.07 -8.28
N PHE A 123 -20.44 1.26 -8.04
CA PHE A 123 -19.92 2.21 -7.06
C PHE A 123 -19.66 3.61 -7.65
N GLY A 124 -19.85 3.79 -8.96
CA GLY A 124 -19.54 5.04 -9.66
C GLY A 124 -18.03 5.36 -9.69
N LEU A 125 -17.16 4.38 -9.43
CA LEU A 125 -15.72 4.57 -9.36
C LEU A 125 -15.08 4.43 -10.75
N LYS A 126 -14.05 5.26 -10.97
CA LYS A 126 -13.20 5.20 -12.16
C LYS A 126 -11.88 4.54 -11.83
N PHE A 127 -11.21 4.06 -12.87
CA PHE A 127 -9.84 3.57 -12.72
C PHE A 127 -8.93 4.11 -13.84
N GLN A 128 -7.64 4.15 -13.52
CA GLN A 128 -6.58 4.46 -14.46
C GLN A 128 -5.59 3.30 -14.50
N VAL A 129 -4.91 3.17 -15.62
CA VAL A 129 -3.94 2.09 -15.87
C VAL A 129 -2.59 2.70 -16.21
N ASP A 130 -1.56 2.32 -15.46
CA ASP A 130 -0.18 2.70 -15.79
C ASP A 130 0.21 2.08 -17.15
N PRO A 131 0.85 2.83 -18.05
CA PRO A 131 1.30 2.30 -19.35
C PRO A 131 2.12 1.02 -19.25
N SER A 132 2.89 0.84 -18.19
CA SER A 132 3.74 -0.35 -17.96
C SER A 132 2.96 -1.65 -17.76
N VAL A 133 1.67 -1.58 -17.42
CA VAL A 133 0.81 -2.76 -17.19
C VAL A 133 -0.34 -2.87 -18.20
N GLN A 134 -0.48 -1.93 -19.13
CA GLN A 134 -1.56 -1.86 -20.09
C GLN A 134 -1.80 -3.16 -20.87
N ASN A 135 -0.72 -3.79 -21.35
CA ASN A 135 -0.82 -5.05 -22.10
C ASN A 135 -1.35 -6.18 -21.21
N LYS A 136 -0.92 -6.25 -19.97
CA LYS A 136 -1.36 -7.26 -19.01
C LYS A 136 -2.83 -7.07 -18.60
N MET A 137 -3.29 -5.84 -18.49
CA MET A 137 -4.69 -5.52 -18.20
C MET A 137 -5.66 -6.06 -19.28
N ASN A 138 -5.20 -6.16 -20.52
CA ASN A 138 -6.00 -6.62 -21.65
C ASN A 138 -5.93 -8.15 -21.87
N GLN A 139 -5.06 -8.87 -21.14
CA GLN A 139 -5.00 -10.33 -21.22
C GLN A 139 -6.23 -10.93 -20.54
N VAL A 140 -6.86 -11.88 -21.22
CA VAL A 140 -8.03 -12.58 -20.70
C VAL A 140 -7.66 -13.66 -19.67
N TYR A 141 -8.61 -14.00 -18.82
CA TYR A 141 -8.52 -15.17 -17.94
C TYR A 141 -9.26 -16.34 -18.58
N SER A 142 -8.72 -17.54 -18.45
CA SER A 142 -9.39 -18.76 -18.95
C SER A 142 -10.61 -19.11 -18.11
N THR A 143 -10.44 -19.11 -16.79
CA THR A 143 -11.51 -19.39 -15.84
C THR A 143 -11.24 -18.66 -14.56
N VAL A 144 -12.13 -17.76 -14.15
CA VAL A 144 -12.07 -17.07 -12.85
C VAL A 144 -13.48 -16.86 -12.30
N THR A 145 -13.66 -17.18 -11.03
CA THR A 145 -14.95 -17.04 -10.34
C THR A 145 -14.68 -16.43 -8.97
N ALA A 146 -15.44 -15.38 -8.64
CA ALA A 146 -15.35 -14.78 -7.31
C ALA A 146 -16.16 -15.59 -6.30
N GLU A 147 -15.66 -15.64 -5.07
CA GLU A 147 -16.43 -16.21 -3.98
C GLU A 147 -17.55 -15.24 -3.53
N PRO A 148 -18.76 -15.73 -3.19
CA PRO A 148 -19.90 -14.88 -2.84
C PRO A 148 -19.65 -13.95 -1.64
N THR A 149 -18.74 -14.33 -0.74
CA THR A 149 -18.38 -13.55 0.47
C THR A 149 -17.16 -12.66 0.28
N GLN A 150 -16.53 -12.72 -0.88
CA GLN A 150 -15.32 -11.95 -1.17
C GLN A 150 -15.64 -10.45 -1.32
N SER A 151 -14.76 -9.56 -0.84
CA SER A 151 -14.91 -8.13 -1.10
C SER A 151 -14.49 -7.80 -2.53
N VAL A 152 -15.03 -6.70 -3.05
CA VAL A 152 -14.64 -6.22 -4.40
C VAL A 152 -13.15 -5.96 -4.48
N ALA A 153 -12.58 -5.33 -3.44
CA ALA A 153 -11.15 -5.06 -3.36
C ALA A 153 -10.31 -6.34 -3.40
N SER A 154 -10.66 -7.32 -2.55
CA SER A 154 -9.94 -8.60 -2.47
C SER A 154 -9.95 -9.33 -3.82
N TYR A 155 -11.09 -9.40 -4.50
CA TYR A 155 -11.18 -10.05 -5.80
C TYR A 155 -10.36 -9.34 -6.88
N LEU A 156 -10.43 -8.00 -6.94
CA LEU A 156 -9.59 -7.24 -7.89
C LEU A 156 -8.09 -7.40 -7.62
N GLN A 157 -7.69 -7.37 -6.35
CA GLN A 157 -6.29 -7.55 -5.96
C GLN A 157 -5.78 -8.95 -6.28
N GLU A 158 -6.58 -9.98 -6.03
CA GLU A 158 -6.25 -11.36 -6.37
C GLU A 158 -6.01 -11.52 -7.89
N LEU A 159 -6.95 -11.05 -8.72
CA LEU A 159 -6.82 -11.12 -10.18
C LEU A 159 -5.62 -10.31 -10.69
N ALA A 160 -5.41 -9.12 -10.17
CA ALA A 160 -4.30 -8.26 -10.55
C ALA A 160 -2.95 -8.89 -10.19
N SER A 161 -2.85 -9.49 -8.99
CA SER A 161 -1.63 -10.14 -8.51
C SER A 161 -1.19 -11.30 -9.39
N GLN A 162 -2.12 -12.11 -9.93
CA GLN A 162 -1.85 -13.19 -10.88
C GLN A 162 -1.11 -12.68 -12.14
N LYS A 163 -1.32 -11.41 -12.51
CA LYS A 163 -0.64 -10.75 -13.64
C LYS A 163 0.55 -9.88 -13.21
N GLY A 164 0.91 -9.90 -11.91
CA GLY A 164 1.95 -9.04 -11.35
C GLY A 164 1.61 -7.56 -11.51
N ILE A 165 0.34 -7.20 -11.31
CA ILE A 165 -0.21 -5.84 -11.28
C ILE A 165 -0.59 -5.52 -9.83
N ILE A 166 -0.28 -4.32 -9.39
CA ILE A 166 -0.68 -3.81 -8.09
C ILE A 166 -1.93 -2.94 -8.25
N VAL A 167 -2.94 -3.19 -7.42
CA VAL A 167 -4.12 -2.34 -7.32
C VAL A 167 -3.87 -1.31 -6.24
N SER A 168 -3.77 -0.07 -6.63
CA SER A 168 -3.53 1.10 -5.80
C SER A 168 -4.63 2.14 -6.04
N HIS A 169 -4.41 3.37 -5.61
CA HIS A 169 -5.32 4.49 -5.83
C HIS A 169 -4.54 5.78 -6.10
N LEU A 170 -5.21 6.75 -6.70
CA LEU A 170 -4.69 8.09 -6.93
C LEU A 170 -5.27 9.07 -5.91
N SER A 171 -4.62 10.21 -5.74
CA SER A 171 -5.08 11.26 -4.84
C SER A 171 -6.45 11.85 -5.19
N ASN A 172 -6.89 11.73 -6.46
CA ASN A 172 -8.23 12.12 -6.92
C ASN A 172 -9.31 11.07 -6.61
N GLY A 173 -8.94 9.93 -6.00
CA GLY A 173 -9.84 8.83 -5.64
C GLY A 173 -10.03 7.75 -6.70
N ASP A 174 -9.48 7.89 -7.90
CA ASP A 174 -9.51 6.83 -8.91
C ASP A 174 -8.71 5.61 -8.46
N ILE A 175 -9.19 4.42 -8.78
CA ILE A 175 -8.42 3.18 -8.61
C ILE A 175 -7.29 3.16 -9.63
N TYR A 176 -6.11 2.68 -9.25
CA TYR A 176 -4.92 2.72 -10.09
C TYR A 176 -4.27 1.35 -10.23
N PHE A 177 -4.26 0.81 -11.43
CA PHE A 177 -3.56 -0.42 -11.75
C PHE A 177 -2.14 -0.09 -12.21
N THR A 178 -1.14 -0.54 -11.46
CA THR A 178 0.24 -0.11 -11.64
C THR A 178 1.28 -1.17 -11.26
N LYS A 179 2.55 -0.80 -11.32
CA LYS A 179 3.70 -1.50 -10.75
C LYS A 179 4.51 -0.58 -9.86
N ALA A 180 5.28 -1.17 -8.97
CA ALA A 180 6.24 -0.42 -8.17
C ALA A 180 7.35 0.19 -9.06
N LYS A 181 7.68 1.45 -8.78
CA LYS A 181 8.70 2.21 -9.49
C LYS A 181 10.07 2.08 -8.80
N THR A 182 10.58 0.86 -8.71
CA THR A 182 11.79 0.51 -7.94
C THR A 182 13.10 0.99 -8.54
N LYS A 183 13.11 1.38 -9.83
CA LYS A 183 14.32 1.82 -10.56
C LYS A 183 14.45 3.34 -10.67
N GLN A 184 13.66 4.10 -9.92
CA GLN A 184 13.78 5.55 -9.88
C GLN A 184 15.02 6.00 -9.11
N LYS A 185 15.51 7.19 -9.43
CA LYS A 185 16.54 7.82 -8.60
C LYS A 185 15.96 8.19 -7.24
N PRO A 186 16.74 8.04 -6.16
CA PRO A 186 16.31 8.48 -4.85
C PRO A 186 15.91 9.96 -4.84
N ILE A 187 14.77 10.25 -4.22
CA ILE A 187 14.26 11.63 -4.08
C ILE A 187 14.87 12.38 -2.91
N ILE A 188 15.36 11.62 -1.91
CA ILE A 188 16.04 12.12 -0.72
C ILE A 188 17.14 11.15 -0.33
N ASP A 189 18.23 11.70 0.20
CA ASP A 189 19.29 10.97 0.87
C ASP A 189 19.15 11.16 2.38
N PHE A 190 18.98 10.06 3.11
CA PHE A 190 18.99 10.02 4.57
C PHE A 190 20.34 9.48 5.05
N GLY A 191 21.00 10.20 5.96
CA GLY A 191 22.30 9.83 6.54
C GLY A 191 22.29 9.90 8.05
N THR A 192 23.44 9.58 8.66
CA THR A 192 23.65 9.69 10.10
C THR A 192 23.58 11.16 10.56
N GLY A 193 22.95 11.41 11.70
CA GLY A 193 22.97 12.73 12.35
C GLY A 193 22.07 13.79 11.71
N ILE A 194 21.08 13.41 10.92
CA ILE A 194 20.09 14.36 10.42
C ILE A 194 19.19 14.80 11.59
N PRO A 195 19.17 16.09 11.98
CA PRO A 195 18.34 16.55 13.08
C PRO A 195 16.86 16.24 12.86
N GLY A 196 16.15 15.89 13.96
CA GLY A 196 14.72 15.58 13.92
C GLY A 196 14.37 14.30 13.16
N THR A 197 15.34 13.40 12.98
CA THR A 197 15.12 12.14 12.26
C THR A 197 15.57 10.95 13.10
N ASP A 198 14.66 10.02 13.35
CA ASP A 198 14.89 8.76 14.05
C ASP A 198 14.75 7.60 13.06
N TYR A 199 15.58 6.57 13.25
CA TYR A 199 15.62 5.40 12.37
C TYR A 199 15.40 4.13 13.17
N ASN A 200 14.66 3.19 12.61
CA ASN A 200 14.49 1.85 13.16
C ASN A 200 14.56 0.81 12.01
N LEU A 201 15.61 0.01 12.01
CA LEU A 201 15.77 -1.14 11.12
C LEU A 201 15.33 -2.41 11.83
N THR A 202 14.37 -3.12 11.27
CA THR A 202 13.93 -4.43 11.71
C THR A 202 14.39 -5.50 10.74
N PHE A 203 15.20 -6.44 11.22
CA PHE A 203 15.68 -7.60 10.47
C PHE A 203 15.24 -8.88 11.18
N PRO A 204 14.07 -9.46 10.85
CA PRO A 204 13.48 -10.61 11.56
C PRO A 204 14.05 -11.92 11.04
N GLY A 205 15.23 -12.31 11.50
CA GLY A 205 15.92 -13.52 11.04
C GLY A 205 15.13 -14.83 11.17
N GLN A 206 14.12 -14.90 12.05
CA GLN A 206 13.25 -16.08 12.17
C GLN A 206 12.35 -16.30 10.94
N GLY A 207 11.94 -15.23 10.28
CA GLY A 207 11.09 -15.27 9.08
C GLY A 207 11.86 -15.39 7.76
N LEU A 208 13.19 -15.60 7.81
CA LEU A 208 14.04 -15.67 6.63
C LEU A 208 14.66 -17.07 6.49
N HIS A 209 14.58 -17.63 5.29
CA HIS A 209 15.17 -18.93 4.95
C HIS A 209 16.37 -18.76 4.02
N SER A 210 17.41 -19.59 4.20
CA SER A 210 18.64 -19.53 3.38
C SER A 210 18.41 -20.00 1.94
N HIS A 211 17.50 -20.95 1.75
CA HIS A 211 17.12 -21.52 0.47
C HIS A 211 15.62 -21.71 0.45
N ILE A 212 14.96 -21.23 -0.59
CA ILE A 212 13.53 -21.40 -0.79
C ILE A 212 13.34 -22.22 -2.04
N THR A 213 12.75 -23.40 -1.90
CA THR A 213 12.44 -24.29 -2.99
C THR A 213 10.95 -24.27 -3.26
N VAL A 214 10.55 -23.96 -4.49
CA VAL A 214 9.16 -24.09 -4.92
C VAL A 214 9.05 -25.33 -5.80
N MET A 215 8.13 -26.20 -5.44
CA MET A 215 7.82 -27.44 -6.15
C MET A 215 6.42 -27.32 -6.75
N LYS A 216 6.26 -27.67 -8.03
CA LYS A 216 4.95 -27.78 -8.64
C LYS A 216 4.35 -29.13 -8.27
N GLN A 217 3.07 -29.14 -7.88
CA GLN A 217 2.34 -30.38 -7.63
C GLN A 217 2.28 -31.19 -8.93
N ALA A 218 2.58 -32.49 -8.87
CA ALA A 218 2.43 -33.37 -10.01
C ALA A 218 0.95 -33.44 -10.44
N ASP A 219 0.71 -33.41 -11.75
CA ASP A 219 -0.61 -33.67 -12.31
C ASP A 219 -1.02 -35.14 -12.04
N GLU A 220 -2.32 -35.46 -12.15
CA GLU A 220 -2.87 -36.81 -11.89
C GLU A 220 -2.19 -37.90 -12.71
N ASP A 221 -1.58 -37.56 -13.85
CA ASP A 221 -0.82 -38.48 -14.72
C ASP A 221 0.65 -38.68 -14.30
N GLY A 222 1.08 -38.16 -13.14
CA GLY A 222 2.41 -38.36 -12.59
C GLY A 222 3.54 -37.64 -13.36
N GLY A 223 3.21 -36.58 -14.08
CA GLY A 223 4.16 -35.75 -14.82
C GLY A 223 5.24 -35.16 -13.91
N ASN A 224 6.41 -34.91 -14.47
CA ASN A 224 7.61 -34.43 -13.78
C ASN A 224 7.28 -33.08 -13.13
N ALA A 225 7.12 -33.06 -11.81
CA ALA A 225 6.88 -31.83 -11.04
C ALA A 225 8.14 -30.97 -11.12
N GLY A 226 8.07 -29.85 -11.84
CA GLY A 226 9.15 -28.87 -11.89
C GLY A 226 9.45 -28.34 -10.49
N GLN A 227 10.72 -28.08 -10.21
CA GLN A 227 11.14 -27.41 -8.99
C GLN A 227 12.16 -26.32 -9.28
N SER A 228 12.19 -25.29 -8.46
CA SER A 228 13.20 -24.25 -8.52
C SER A 228 13.59 -23.82 -7.12
N THR A 229 14.88 -23.63 -6.90
CA THR A 229 15.42 -23.16 -5.62
C THR A 229 16.09 -21.81 -5.81
N ILE A 230 15.80 -20.87 -4.94
CA ILE A 230 16.47 -19.58 -4.85
C ILE A 230 17.22 -19.47 -3.52
N LYS A 231 18.44 -18.90 -3.56
CA LYS A 231 19.22 -18.61 -2.36
C LYS A 231 18.90 -17.22 -1.86
N ASN A 232 18.69 -17.07 -0.56
CA ASN A 232 18.54 -15.79 0.10
C ASN A 232 19.91 -15.26 0.53
N PRO A 233 20.43 -14.15 -0.03
CA PRO A 233 21.75 -13.65 0.31
C PRO A 233 21.82 -13.02 1.71
N PHE A 234 20.67 -12.72 2.34
CA PHE A 234 20.63 -12.16 3.68
C PHE A 234 20.74 -13.21 4.80
N VAL A 235 20.70 -14.49 4.48
CA VAL A 235 20.85 -15.59 5.46
C VAL A 235 22.20 -16.25 5.27
N ILE A 236 23.16 -15.86 6.12
CA ILE A 236 24.55 -16.33 6.09
C ILE A 236 24.86 -17.11 7.36
N GLY A 237 25.73 -18.14 7.23
CA GLY A 237 26.22 -18.90 8.37
C GLY A 237 25.28 -19.98 8.92
N ILE A 238 24.05 -20.08 8.40
CA ILE A 238 23.09 -21.11 8.80
C ILE A 238 22.40 -21.70 7.57
N TYR A 239 22.21 -23.02 7.55
CA TYR A 239 21.37 -23.70 6.57
C TYR A 239 19.95 -23.82 7.11
N ARG A 240 19.02 -23.06 6.52
CA ARG A 240 17.60 -23.02 6.88
C ARG A 240 16.77 -23.08 5.59
N PRO A 241 16.49 -24.26 5.07
CA PRO A 241 15.67 -24.41 3.86
C PRO A 241 14.19 -24.24 4.16
N ASP A 242 13.42 -23.73 3.17
CA ASP A 242 11.97 -23.75 3.12
C ASP A 242 11.50 -24.41 1.82
N ILE A 243 10.37 -25.11 1.87
CA ILE A 243 9.77 -25.78 0.72
C ILE A 243 8.31 -25.32 0.61
N LYS A 244 7.97 -24.73 -0.54
CA LYS A 244 6.60 -24.31 -0.87
C LYS A 244 6.06 -25.14 -2.03
N ILE A 245 4.81 -25.57 -1.92
CA ILE A 245 4.13 -26.33 -2.98
C ILE A 245 3.21 -25.37 -3.74
N GLN A 246 3.41 -25.28 -5.05
CA GLN A 246 2.54 -24.53 -5.94
C GLN A 246 1.38 -25.41 -6.38
N SER A 247 0.14 -24.93 -6.24
CA SER A 247 -1.06 -25.66 -6.63
C SER A 247 -1.07 -26.03 -8.11
N ALA A 248 -1.67 -27.15 -8.44
CA ALA A 248 -1.93 -27.53 -9.82
C ALA A 248 -2.78 -26.46 -10.53
N GLY A 249 -2.51 -26.21 -11.81
CA GLY A 249 -3.25 -25.23 -12.60
C GLY A 249 -2.77 -23.78 -12.48
N THR A 250 -1.68 -23.51 -11.75
CA THR A 250 -1.06 -22.20 -11.71
C THR A 250 -0.17 -21.97 -12.94
N ASP A 251 -0.41 -20.91 -13.70
CA ASP A 251 0.35 -20.58 -14.94
C ASP A 251 1.75 -19.98 -14.66
N ILE A 252 2.08 -19.73 -13.40
CA ILE A 252 3.38 -19.15 -13.00
C ILE A 252 4.43 -20.26 -12.99
N ASP A 253 5.57 -20.05 -13.64
CA ASP A 253 6.70 -20.97 -13.58
C ASP A 253 7.34 -21.00 -12.18
N THR A 254 7.98 -22.13 -11.83
CA THR A 254 8.56 -22.35 -10.51
C THR A 254 9.71 -21.38 -10.18
N VAL A 255 10.42 -20.84 -11.18
CA VAL A 255 11.48 -19.84 -10.98
C VAL A 255 10.87 -18.52 -10.51
N THR A 256 9.83 -18.06 -11.21
CA THR A 256 9.09 -16.85 -10.80
C THR A 256 8.43 -17.05 -9.45
N ALA A 257 7.83 -18.21 -9.19
CA ALA A 257 7.23 -18.51 -7.89
C ALA A 257 8.25 -18.51 -6.74
N ALA A 258 9.47 -19.00 -6.97
CA ALA A 258 10.55 -18.95 -5.98
C ALA A 258 11.01 -17.50 -5.70
N ARG A 259 11.05 -16.64 -6.72
CA ARG A 259 11.34 -15.20 -6.54
C ARG A 259 10.25 -14.49 -5.76
N VAL A 260 8.98 -14.78 -6.03
CA VAL A 260 7.84 -14.25 -5.25
C VAL A 260 7.96 -14.70 -3.80
N ALA A 261 8.25 -15.98 -3.56
CA ALA A 261 8.40 -16.51 -2.21
C ALA A 261 9.56 -15.83 -1.43
N LEU A 262 10.70 -15.56 -2.10
CA LEU A 262 11.79 -14.78 -1.51
C LEU A 262 11.34 -13.33 -1.23
N SER A 263 10.66 -12.69 -2.18
CA SER A 263 10.13 -11.34 -2.03
C SER A 263 9.21 -11.20 -0.82
N ASP A 264 8.32 -12.17 -0.59
CA ASP A 264 7.42 -12.21 0.56
C ASP A 264 8.19 -12.26 1.89
N GLU A 265 9.31 -12.99 1.94
CA GLU A 265 10.17 -13.00 3.12
C GLU A 265 10.90 -11.67 3.30
N LEU A 266 11.43 -11.09 2.23
CA LEU A 266 12.14 -9.82 2.26
C LEU A 266 11.25 -8.65 2.69
N LYS A 267 9.93 -8.74 2.48
CA LYS A 267 8.96 -7.76 2.95
C LYS A 267 8.97 -7.59 4.48
N ASN A 268 9.52 -8.54 5.20
CA ASN A 268 9.69 -8.47 6.65
C ASN A 268 10.92 -7.64 7.08
N ILE A 269 11.88 -7.40 6.17
CA ILE A 269 13.00 -6.48 6.44
C ILE A 269 12.47 -5.06 6.24
N LYS A 270 12.33 -4.32 7.35
CA LYS A 270 11.67 -3.02 7.36
C LYS A 270 12.58 -1.95 7.91
N LEU A 271 12.59 -0.82 7.22
CA LEU A 271 13.18 0.42 7.72
C LEU A 271 12.07 1.43 7.99
N THR A 272 11.95 1.87 9.23
CA THR A 272 11.04 2.95 9.62
C THR A 272 11.86 4.20 9.87
N ILE A 273 11.49 5.32 9.24
CA ILE A 273 12.11 6.62 9.43
C ILE A 273 11.05 7.57 9.95
N VAL A 274 11.27 8.12 11.13
CA VAL A 274 10.41 9.14 11.74
C VAL A 274 11.13 10.49 11.59
N THR A 275 10.51 11.46 10.93
CA THR A 275 11.14 12.74 10.62
C THR A 275 10.12 13.88 10.61
N ASP A 276 10.58 15.11 10.79
CA ASP A 276 9.78 16.33 10.61
C ASP A 276 9.70 16.78 9.13
N ARG A 277 10.40 16.07 8.23
CA ARG A 277 10.39 16.34 6.80
C ARG A 277 9.18 15.71 6.13
N TRP A 278 8.36 16.54 5.52
CA TRP A 278 7.18 16.11 4.75
C TRP A 278 7.37 16.19 3.25
N GLU A 279 8.38 16.92 2.82
CA GLU A 279 8.60 17.29 1.42
C GLU A 279 9.98 16.82 0.95
N ASP A 280 10.06 16.52 -0.32
CA ASP A 280 11.31 16.25 -1.03
C ASP A 280 12.11 17.56 -1.23
N ILE A 281 13.26 17.44 -1.87
CA ILE A 281 14.14 18.60 -2.18
C ILE A 281 13.49 19.64 -3.11
N ASN A 282 12.38 19.32 -3.77
CA ASN A 282 11.63 20.19 -4.67
C ASN A 282 10.36 20.77 -4.01
N GLY A 283 10.14 20.54 -2.71
CA GLY A 283 8.97 21.01 -1.98
C GLY A 283 7.69 20.21 -2.28
N LYS A 284 7.81 19.00 -2.82
CA LYS A 284 6.67 18.09 -3.03
C LYS A 284 6.53 17.14 -1.87
N VAL A 285 5.29 16.91 -1.45
CA VAL A 285 4.98 15.96 -0.38
C VAL A 285 5.52 14.57 -0.73
N LEU A 286 6.20 13.95 0.24
CA LEU A 286 6.66 12.57 0.13
C LEU A 286 5.47 11.62 -0.05
N LYS A 287 5.59 10.69 -0.97
CA LYS A 287 4.51 9.73 -1.32
C LYS A 287 5.04 8.31 -1.34
N PRO A 288 4.17 7.33 -1.13
CA PRO A 288 4.49 5.94 -1.44
C PRO A 288 4.88 5.76 -2.92
N ASN A 289 5.50 4.63 -3.25
CA ASN A 289 6.01 4.33 -4.58
C ASN A 289 7.17 5.25 -5.04
N GLN A 290 7.96 5.73 -4.09
CA GLN A 290 9.18 6.50 -4.31
C GLN A 290 10.38 5.78 -3.71
N ILE A 291 11.58 6.12 -4.18
CA ILE A 291 12.85 5.58 -3.67
C ILE A 291 13.54 6.66 -2.86
N ILE A 292 14.07 6.25 -1.71
CA ILE A 292 15.00 7.02 -0.90
C ILE A 292 16.33 6.28 -0.82
N ALA A 293 17.42 6.99 -0.57
CA ALA A 293 18.70 6.38 -0.27
C ALA A 293 19.03 6.58 1.21
N VAL A 294 19.55 5.53 1.84
CA VAL A 294 19.93 5.57 3.26
C VAL A 294 21.34 5.02 3.44
N GLN A 295 22.15 5.72 4.23
CA GLN A 295 23.42 5.24 4.74
C GLN A 295 23.55 5.67 6.19
N ASN A 296 23.50 4.71 7.11
CA ASN A 296 23.58 5.01 8.53
C ASN A 296 24.17 3.79 9.28
N ARG A 297 25.44 3.92 9.69
CA ARG A 297 26.15 2.84 10.40
C ARG A 297 25.58 2.55 11.79
N ASP A 298 24.95 3.53 12.44
CA ASP A 298 24.36 3.35 13.76
C ASP A 298 23.19 2.38 13.78
N ILE A 299 22.57 2.15 12.59
CA ILE A 299 21.49 1.18 12.39
C ILE A 299 21.91 0.05 11.44
N LEU A 300 23.18 -0.29 11.38
CA LEU A 300 23.74 -1.40 10.61
C LEU A 300 23.56 -1.27 9.10
N ILE A 301 23.48 -0.06 8.56
CA ILE A 301 23.47 0.23 7.10
C ILE A 301 24.81 0.91 6.75
N PRO A 302 25.91 0.14 6.55
CA PRO A 302 27.24 0.69 6.34
C PRO A 302 27.42 1.35 4.96
N HIS A 303 26.69 0.86 3.96
CA HIS A 303 26.75 1.35 2.59
C HIS A 303 25.46 2.04 2.19
N LYS A 304 25.57 2.99 1.25
CA LYS A 304 24.41 3.66 0.68
C LYS A 304 23.56 2.67 -0.10
N MET A 305 22.34 2.44 0.37
CA MET A 305 21.38 1.55 -0.26
C MET A 305 20.04 2.23 -0.48
N ASN A 306 19.32 1.76 -1.49
CA ASN A 306 18.01 2.26 -1.84
C ASN A 306 16.94 1.54 -1.04
N TRP A 307 15.93 2.31 -0.62
CA TRP A 307 14.74 1.82 0.05
C TRP A 307 13.50 2.32 -0.67
N PHE A 308 12.52 1.45 -0.80
CA PHE A 308 11.23 1.74 -1.41
C PHE A 308 10.24 2.17 -0.33
N ILE A 309 9.62 3.33 -0.49
CA ILE A 309 8.57 3.79 0.44
C ILE A 309 7.28 3.04 0.11
N GLU A 310 6.89 2.13 0.98
CA GLU A 310 5.64 1.35 0.88
C GLU A 310 4.45 2.14 1.41
N SER A 311 4.62 2.81 2.54
CA SER A 311 3.59 3.68 3.13
C SER A 311 4.20 4.85 3.88
N ILE A 312 3.39 5.88 4.09
CA ILE A 312 3.75 7.07 4.88
C ILE A 312 2.58 7.42 5.78
N ASP A 313 2.87 7.59 7.05
CA ASP A 313 1.93 8.18 8.01
C ASP A 313 2.34 9.63 8.28
N LEU A 314 1.46 10.57 7.93
CA LEU A 314 1.60 11.99 8.21
C LEU A 314 0.75 12.32 9.42
N GLU A 315 1.37 12.82 10.47
CA GLU A 315 0.71 13.17 11.70
C GLU A 315 1.01 14.62 12.07
N GLY A 316 0.03 15.29 12.66
CA GLY A 316 0.23 16.63 13.14
C GLY A 316 -0.74 17.02 14.22
N ASN A 317 -0.26 17.92 15.08
CA ASN A 317 -1.06 18.62 16.07
C ASN A 317 -0.64 20.10 16.11
N THR A 318 -1.17 20.86 17.06
CA THR A 318 -0.86 22.29 17.21
C THR A 318 0.62 22.60 17.42
N ASN A 319 1.43 21.62 17.85
CA ASN A 319 2.82 21.81 18.27
C ASN A 319 3.85 21.11 17.40
N LYS A 320 3.47 20.04 16.71
CA LYS A 320 4.41 19.18 16.00
C LYS A 320 3.78 18.56 14.75
N TYR A 321 4.58 18.48 13.72
CA TYR A 321 4.28 17.72 12.49
C TYR A 321 5.36 16.64 12.33
N VAL A 322 4.92 15.42 12.03
CA VAL A 322 5.81 14.25 11.89
C VAL A 322 5.38 13.46 10.67
N SER A 323 6.34 12.93 9.93
CA SER A 323 6.13 11.86 8.95
C SER A 323 6.85 10.59 9.38
N THR A 324 6.15 9.47 9.27
CA THR A 324 6.71 8.14 9.48
C THR A 324 6.71 7.41 8.13
N LEU A 325 7.92 7.19 7.61
CA LEU A 325 8.13 6.47 6.34
C LEU A 325 8.33 4.99 6.68
N HIS A 326 7.49 4.14 6.10
CA HIS A 326 7.64 2.68 6.17
C HIS A 326 8.24 2.19 4.87
N CYS A 327 9.47 1.70 4.96
CA CYS A 327 10.25 1.35 3.78
C CYS A 327 10.62 -0.12 3.77
N VAL A 328 10.66 -0.70 2.58
CA VAL A 328 11.10 -2.07 2.31
C VAL A 328 12.19 -2.05 1.24
N LEU A 329 12.84 -3.19 1.04
CA LEU A 329 13.81 -3.34 -0.04
C LEU A 329 13.09 -3.24 -1.41
N PRO A 330 13.67 -2.58 -2.43
CA PRO A 330 13.08 -2.50 -3.77
C PRO A 330 12.80 -3.87 -4.40
N GLU A 331 13.59 -4.87 -4.03
CA GLU A 331 13.51 -6.26 -4.51
C GLU A 331 12.22 -6.96 -4.12
N VAL A 332 11.53 -6.47 -3.09
CA VAL A 332 10.18 -6.92 -2.70
C VAL A 332 9.19 -6.76 -3.85
N TYR A 333 9.38 -5.76 -4.69
CA TYR A 333 8.43 -5.45 -5.76
C TYR A 333 8.94 -5.71 -7.18
N ASN A 334 10.27 -5.75 -7.40
CA ASN A 334 10.84 -5.98 -8.73
C ASN A 334 11.19 -7.43 -8.99
N LEU A 335 11.20 -8.28 -7.95
CA LEU A 335 11.55 -9.71 -8.02
C LEU A 335 12.96 -9.96 -8.54
N GLU A 336 13.85 -8.98 -8.44
CA GLU A 336 15.27 -9.14 -8.79
C GLU A 336 16.00 -9.89 -7.65
N ASN A 337 17.13 -10.48 -7.95
CA ASN A 337 17.96 -11.09 -6.93
C ASN A 337 18.55 -9.97 -6.06
N PRO A 338 18.30 -9.97 -4.75
CA PRO A 338 18.81 -8.94 -3.88
C PRO A 338 20.33 -9.06 -3.70
N VAL A 339 20.98 -7.92 -3.48
CA VAL A 339 22.36 -7.81 -3.04
C VAL A 339 22.35 -7.51 -1.54
N ASN A 340 23.20 -8.19 -0.78
CA ASN A 340 23.28 -7.95 0.65
C ASN A 340 24.18 -6.75 0.98
N TYR A 341 23.60 -5.56 1.01
CA TYR A 341 24.29 -4.30 1.35
C TYR A 341 24.56 -4.13 2.86
N PHE A 342 24.18 -5.08 3.71
CA PHE A 342 24.48 -5.04 5.14
C PHE A 342 25.87 -5.60 5.46
N GLU A 343 26.56 -6.24 4.51
CA GLU A 343 27.92 -6.70 4.71
C GLU A 343 28.91 -5.53 4.69
N GLU A 344 29.86 -5.51 5.64
CA GLU A 344 30.85 -4.43 5.72
C GLU A 344 31.89 -4.48 4.59
N HIS A 345 32.05 -5.61 3.93
CA HIS A 345 33.07 -5.86 2.90
C HIS A 345 32.43 -6.21 1.57
N LEU A 346 31.75 -5.27 0.95
CA LEU A 346 31.30 -5.36 -0.44
C LEU A 346 32.30 -4.76 -1.40
#